data_a679865a02b682a247e2b03d36ec464a
#
_entry.id   a679865a02b682a247e2b03d36ec464a
#
_cell.length_a   1.000
_cell.length_b   1.000
_cell.length_c   1.000
_cell.angle_alpha   90.00
_cell.angle_beta   90.00
_cell.angle_gamma   90.00
#
_symmetry.space_group_name_H-M   'P 1'
#
loop_
_entity.id
_entity.type
_entity.pdbx_description
1 polymer ?
#
loop_
_entity_poly.entity_id
_entity_poly.type
_entity_poly.pdbx_seq_one_letter_code
_entity_poly.pdbx_strand_id
1 'polypeptide(L)'
;MVKACAYYHKIGLLKGENNWENAEQILAGNQIPLRVRELLKQYLSPAEQLVDREVIVLLFADTVISSIDYLFSKDKNVQLDYQKLIQTIYKRKMESGILDHSEISLGDLQKMKQILVDERLYYDFLR
;
A
#
# COMPACT_ATOMS: atom_id res chain seq x y z
N MET A 1 10.68 -3.52 8.38
CA MET A 1 9.27 -3.35 8.81
C MET A 1 8.29 -3.31 7.65
N VAL A 2 8.47 -2.42 6.69
CA VAL A 2 7.57 -2.34 5.53
C VAL A 2 7.48 -3.68 4.79
N LYS A 3 8.60 -4.33 4.55
CA LYS A 3 8.64 -5.63 3.85
C LYS A 3 7.84 -6.70 4.59
N ALA A 4 7.96 -6.77 5.91
CA ALA A 4 7.19 -7.71 6.72
C ALA A 4 5.70 -7.41 6.66
N CYS A 5 5.31 -6.12 6.73
CA CYS A 5 3.92 -5.73 6.59
C CYS A 5 3.38 -6.08 5.21
N ALA A 6 4.18 -5.88 4.15
CA ALA A 6 3.78 -6.24 2.79
C ALA A 6 3.50 -7.74 2.64
N TYR A 7 4.28 -8.59 3.31
CA TYR A 7 4.03 -10.03 3.31
C TYR A 7 2.67 -10.39 3.89
N TYR A 8 2.24 -9.72 4.95
CA TYR A 8 1.07 -10.13 5.71
C TYR A 8 -0.18 -9.27 5.47
N HIS A 9 -0.09 -8.21 4.66
CA HIS A 9 -1.20 -7.25 4.55
C HIS A 9 -2.49 -7.82 3.96
N LYS A 10 -2.43 -8.98 3.30
CA LYS A 10 -3.61 -9.67 2.76
C LYS A 10 -3.92 -10.98 3.48
N ILE A 11 -3.29 -11.24 4.63
CA ILE A 11 -3.45 -12.53 5.30
C ILE A 11 -4.88 -12.80 5.76
N GLY A 12 -5.66 -11.76 6.02
CA GLY A 12 -7.06 -11.88 6.40
C GLY A 12 -7.92 -12.59 5.35
N LEU A 13 -7.50 -12.59 4.08
CA LEU A 13 -8.20 -13.30 3.00
C LEU A 13 -8.29 -14.81 3.24
N LEU A 14 -7.39 -15.39 4.04
CA LEU A 14 -7.44 -16.81 4.39
C LEU A 14 -8.69 -17.16 5.20
N LYS A 15 -9.36 -16.18 5.82
CA LYS A 15 -10.60 -16.33 6.57
C LYS A 15 -11.79 -15.64 5.90
N GLY A 16 -11.64 -15.25 4.63
CA GLY A 16 -12.70 -14.65 3.84
C GLY A 16 -12.43 -13.20 3.47
N GLU A 17 -12.66 -12.26 4.37
CA GLU A 17 -12.46 -10.84 4.12
C GLU A 17 -11.11 -10.37 4.67
N ASN A 18 -10.44 -9.49 3.91
CA ASN A 18 -9.16 -8.93 4.35
C ASN A 18 -9.40 -7.75 5.30
N ASN A 19 -9.64 -8.07 6.57
CA ASN A 19 -9.83 -7.10 7.63
C ASN A 19 -8.93 -7.43 8.82
N TRP A 20 -8.82 -6.50 9.78
CA TRP A 20 -7.98 -6.69 10.94
C TRP A 20 -8.44 -7.85 11.83
N GLU A 21 -9.74 -8.03 11.99
CA GLU A 21 -10.27 -9.12 12.82
C GLU A 21 -9.80 -10.49 12.34
N ASN A 22 -9.89 -10.74 11.04
CA ASN A 22 -9.44 -12.00 10.44
C ASN A 22 -7.91 -12.13 10.49
N ALA A 23 -7.19 -11.05 10.20
CA ALA A 23 -5.73 -11.04 10.27
C ALA A 23 -5.24 -11.31 11.68
N GLU A 24 -5.83 -10.68 12.70
CA GLU A 24 -5.46 -10.86 14.10
C GLU A 24 -5.58 -12.30 14.53
N GLN A 25 -6.67 -12.99 14.17
CA GLN A 25 -6.87 -14.39 14.50
C GLN A 25 -5.76 -15.30 13.96
N ILE A 26 -5.28 -15.01 12.76
CA ILE A 26 -4.21 -15.78 12.15
C ILE A 26 -2.86 -15.43 12.78
N LEU A 27 -2.59 -14.15 12.97
CA LEU A 27 -1.31 -13.66 13.49
C LEU A 27 -1.11 -14.03 14.96
N ALA A 28 -2.19 -14.09 15.74
CA ALA A 28 -2.11 -14.43 17.16
C ALA A 28 -1.57 -15.84 17.41
N GLY A 29 -1.81 -16.77 16.48
CA GLY A 29 -1.30 -18.14 16.57
C GLY A 29 0.14 -18.31 16.10
N ASN A 30 0.79 -17.24 15.65
CA ASN A 30 2.12 -17.25 15.08
C ASN A 30 3.02 -16.23 15.78
N GLN A 31 4.35 -16.47 15.71
CA GLN A 31 5.32 -15.59 16.37
C GLN A 31 5.64 -14.38 15.48
N ILE A 32 4.67 -13.50 15.31
CA ILE A 32 4.85 -12.27 14.54
C ILE A 32 5.24 -11.14 15.48
N PRO A 33 6.30 -10.36 15.18
CA PRO A 33 6.72 -9.25 16.02
C PRO A 33 5.57 -8.27 16.29
N LEU A 34 5.48 -7.78 17.53
CA LEU A 34 4.42 -6.86 17.94
C LEU A 34 4.34 -5.63 17.05
N ARG A 35 5.50 -5.07 16.67
CA ARG A 35 5.53 -3.88 15.83
C ARG A 35 4.90 -4.12 14.45
N VAL A 36 5.14 -5.29 13.86
CA VAL A 36 4.51 -5.66 12.58
C VAL A 36 2.99 -5.75 12.75
N ARG A 37 2.51 -6.35 13.84
CA ARG A 37 1.08 -6.44 14.11
C ARG A 37 0.44 -5.07 14.31
N GLU A 38 1.10 -4.15 15.00
CA GLU A 38 0.62 -2.78 15.19
C GLU A 38 0.47 -2.04 13.85
N LEU A 39 1.46 -2.17 12.98
CA LEU A 39 1.43 -1.54 11.66
C LEU A 39 0.34 -2.14 10.76
N LEU A 40 0.16 -3.47 10.81
CA LEU A 40 -0.91 -4.13 10.06
C LEU A 40 -2.30 -3.73 10.56
N LYS A 41 -2.46 -3.58 11.87
CA LYS A 41 -3.72 -3.09 12.43
C LYS A 41 -4.06 -1.70 11.89
N GLN A 42 -3.08 -0.82 11.88
CA GLN A 42 -3.27 0.53 11.33
C GLN A 42 -3.66 0.48 9.85
N TYR A 43 -2.97 -0.33 9.06
CA TYR A 43 -3.22 -0.45 7.63
C TYR A 43 -4.59 -1.05 7.32
N LEU A 44 -5.03 -2.03 8.10
CA LEU A 44 -6.29 -2.77 7.87
C LEU A 44 -7.50 -2.17 8.59
N SER A 45 -7.32 -1.04 9.27
CA SER A 45 -8.40 -0.34 9.99
C SER A 45 -8.79 0.94 9.23
N PRO A 46 -9.70 0.86 8.25
CA PRO A 46 -9.95 1.96 7.30
C PRO A 46 -10.57 3.21 7.93
N ALA A 47 -11.14 3.10 9.13
CA ALA A 47 -11.73 4.23 9.84
C ALA A 47 -10.68 5.10 10.55
N GLU A 48 -9.44 4.64 10.66
CA GLU A 48 -8.36 5.35 11.33
C GLU A 48 -7.46 6.04 10.31
N GLN A 49 -6.92 7.20 10.69
CA GLN A 49 -5.95 7.89 9.85
C GLN A 49 -4.58 7.23 9.98
N LEU A 50 -3.81 7.24 8.89
CA LEU A 50 -2.48 6.66 8.87
C LEU A 50 -1.47 7.65 9.46
N VAL A 51 -0.70 7.18 10.42
CA VAL A 51 0.30 7.99 11.13
C VAL A 51 1.72 7.52 10.79
N ASP A 52 1.96 6.22 10.86
CA ASP A 52 3.29 5.65 10.71
C ASP A 52 3.77 5.65 9.26
N ARG A 53 5.02 6.05 9.07
CA ARG A 53 5.65 6.15 7.75
C ARG A 53 5.64 4.82 7.00
N GLU A 54 5.90 3.72 7.69
CA GLU A 54 5.93 2.38 7.11
C GLU A 54 4.56 1.99 6.50
N VAL A 55 3.49 2.35 7.18
CA VAL A 55 2.12 2.08 6.71
C VAL A 55 1.79 2.92 5.49
N ILE A 56 2.25 4.16 5.46
CA ILE A 56 2.05 5.06 4.32
C ILE A 56 2.81 4.55 3.09
N VAL A 57 4.05 4.10 3.25
CA VAL A 57 4.82 3.50 2.15
C VAL A 57 4.07 2.29 1.60
N LEU A 58 3.57 1.41 2.46
CA LEU A 58 2.80 0.24 2.05
C LEU A 58 1.53 0.65 1.29
N LEU A 59 0.80 1.65 1.78
CA LEU A 59 -0.41 2.15 1.14
C LEU A 59 -0.14 2.60 -0.30
N PHE A 60 0.87 3.44 -0.51
CA PHE A 60 1.18 3.94 -1.83
C PHE A 60 1.67 2.84 -2.77
N ALA A 61 2.57 1.98 -2.31
CA ALA A 61 3.08 0.88 -3.12
C ALA A 61 1.95 -0.09 -3.52
N ASP A 62 1.11 -0.48 -2.58
CA ASP A 62 -0.03 -1.36 -2.84
C ASP A 62 -1.03 -0.71 -3.82
N THR A 63 -1.34 0.56 -3.62
CA THR A 63 -2.28 1.28 -4.50
C THR A 63 -1.74 1.38 -5.92
N VAL A 64 -0.47 1.72 -6.08
CA VAL A 64 0.15 1.82 -7.41
C VAL A 64 0.14 0.47 -8.13
N ILE A 65 0.61 -0.58 -7.47
CA ILE A 65 0.69 -1.92 -8.08
C ILE A 65 -0.69 -2.46 -8.39
N SER A 66 -1.64 -2.33 -7.47
CA SER A 66 -3.01 -2.79 -7.68
C SER A 66 -3.69 -2.05 -8.83
N SER A 67 -3.46 -0.75 -8.96
CA SER A 67 -4.02 0.06 -10.04
C SER A 67 -3.46 -0.36 -11.40
N ILE A 68 -2.15 -0.58 -11.48
CA ILE A 68 -1.50 -1.02 -12.72
C ILE A 68 -1.97 -2.42 -13.11
N ASP A 69 -2.00 -3.34 -12.14
CA ASP A 69 -2.46 -4.71 -12.36
C ASP A 69 -3.91 -4.73 -12.87
N TYR A 70 -4.78 -3.92 -12.27
CA TYR A 70 -6.16 -3.78 -12.71
C TYR A 70 -6.25 -3.30 -14.16
N LEU A 71 -5.47 -2.26 -14.54
CA LEU A 71 -5.49 -1.72 -15.89
C LEU A 71 -5.00 -2.76 -16.91
N PHE A 72 -3.96 -3.51 -16.60
CA PHE A 72 -3.47 -4.57 -17.47
C PHE A 72 -4.42 -5.77 -17.55
N SER A 73 -5.21 -6.02 -16.51
CA SER A 73 -6.27 -7.05 -16.57
C SER A 73 -7.38 -6.69 -17.54
N LYS A 74 -7.61 -5.40 -17.77
CA LYS A 74 -8.60 -4.89 -18.72
C LYS A 74 -8.07 -4.92 -20.15
N ASP A 75 -6.80 -4.55 -20.36
CA ASP A 75 -6.14 -4.54 -21.66
C ASP A 75 -4.64 -4.73 -21.48
N LYS A 76 -4.13 -5.90 -21.84
CA LYS A 76 -2.70 -6.24 -21.73
C LYS A 76 -1.80 -5.34 -22.57
N ASN A 77 -2.34 -4.72 -23.60
CA ASN A 77 -1.58 -3.90 -24.54
C ASN A 77 -1.71 -2.41 -24.27
N VAL A 78 -2.41 -2.02 -23.20
CA VAL A 78 -2.56 -0.60 -22.84
C VAL A 78 -1.20 0.04 -22.60
N GLN A 79 -1.03 1.24 -23.12
CA GLN A 79 0.17 2.05 -22.87
C GLN A 79 -0.12 3.00 -21.70
N LEU A 80 0.58 2.81 -20.59
CA LEU A 80 0.38 3.59 -19.39
C LEU A 80 1.46 4.68 -19.27
N ASP A 81 1.02 5.89 -18.99
CA ASP A 81 1.90 6.94 -18.49
C ASP A 81 2.01 6.77 -16.97
N TYR A 82 3.04 6.07 -16.52
CA TYR A 82 3.23 5.76 -15.11
C TYR A 82 3.39 7.01 -14.25
N GLN A 83 4.09 8.02 -14.75
CA GLN A 83 4.27 9.27 -14.02
C GLN A 83 2.93 9.96 -13.76
N LYS A 84 2.08 10.07 -14.77
CA LYS A 84 0.76 10.67 -14.65
C LYS A 84 -0.15 9.86 -13.74
N LEU A 85 -0.13 8.54 -13.87
CA LEU A 85 -0.92 7.64 -13.02
C LEU A 85 -0.55 7.79 -11.56
N ILE A 86 0.74 7.76 -11.25
CA ILE A 86 1.25 7.87 -9.89
C ILE A 86 0.95 9.26 -9.32
N GLN A 87 1.10 10.32 -10.11
CA GLN A 87 0.71 11.67 -9.69
C GLN A 87 -0.78 11.75 -9.32
N THR A 88 -1.64 11.12 -10.10
CA THR A 88 -3.07 11.08 -9.83
C THR A 88 -3.37 10.35 -8.52
N ILE A 89 -2.70 9.23 -8.27
CA ILE A 89 -2.84 8.47 -7.01
C ILE A 89 -2.41 9.33 -5.82
N TYR A 90 -1.26 10.01 -5.91
CA TYR A 90 -0.79 10.90 -4.85
C TYR A 90 -1.79 12.02 -4.54
N LYS A 91 -2.28 12.68 -5.61
CA LYS A 91 -3.25 13.75 -5.45
C LYS A 91 -4.52 13.27 -4.75
N ARG A 92 -5.05 12.13 -5.15
CA ARG A 92 -6.26 11.56 -4.52
C ARG A 92 -6.04 11.23 -3.05
N LYS A 93 -4.90 10.65 -2.70
CA LYS A 93 -4.58 10.32 -1.31
C LYS A 93 -4.42 11.58 -0.46
N MET A 94 -3.75 12.60 -0.98
CA MET A 94 -3.61 13.88 -0.28
C MET A 94 -4.96 14.56 -0.06
N GLU A 95 -5.81 14.60 -1.09
CA GLU A 95 -7.13 15.21 -1.01
C GLU A 95 -8.10 14.45 -0.10
N SER A 96 -7.90 13.15 0.08
CA SER A 96 -8.76 12.32 0.95
C SER A 96 -8.59 12.63 2.43
N GLY A 97 -7.52 13.32 2.82
CA GLY A 97 -7.21 13.61 4.22
C GLY A 97 -6.59 12.45 4.99
N ILE A 98 -6.36 11.31 4.36
CA ILE A 98 -5.82 10.11 5.04
C ILE A 98 -4.42 10.34 5.63
N LEU A 99 -3.69 11.33 5.11
CA LEU A 99 -2.33 11.67 5.55
C LEU A 99 -2.28 12.88 6.49
N ASP A 100 -3.42 13.46 6.87
CA ASP A 100 -3.45 14.72 7.62
C ASP A 100 -2.76 14.65 8.98
N HIS A 101 -2.72 13.48 9.61
CA HIS A 101 -2.04 13.26 10.89
C HIS A 101 -0.74 12.48 10.75
N SER A 102 -0.23 12.34 9.52
CA SER A 102 0.99 11.61 9.23
C SER A 102 2.22 12.37 9.67
N GLU A 103 3.23 11.64 10.12
CA GLU A 103 4.56 12.17 10.42
C GLU A 103 5.49 12.18 9.21
N ILE A 104 5.03 11.68 8.05
CA ILE A 104 5.86 11.63 6.85
C ILE A 104 6.12 13.03 6.30
N SER A 105 7.37 13.33 5.95
CA SER A 105 7.73 14.62 5.39
C SER A 105 7.38 14.71 3.90
N LEU A 106 7.22 15.95 3.41
CA LEU A 106 7.05 16.18 1.97
C LEU A 106 8.24 15.66 1.17
N GLY A 107 9.46 15.78 1.72
CA GLY A 107 10.66 15.23 1.09
C GLY A 107 10.61 13.72 0.94
N ASP A 108 10.13 13.02 1.97
CA ASP A 108 9.96 11.56 1.92
C ASP A 108 8.90 11.15 0.90
N LEU A 109 7.79 11.89 0.83
CA LEU A 109 6.76 11.66 -0.19
C LEU A 109 7.30 11.82 -1.60
N GLN A 110 8.12 12.85 -1.85
CA GLN A 110 8.73 13.08 -3.15
C GLN A 110 9.72 11.98 -3.53
N LYS A 111 10.55 11.53 -2.59
CA LYS A 111 11.48 10.42 -2.83
C LYS A 111 10.75 9.13 -3.17
N MET A 112 9.72 8.82 -2.41
CA MET A 112 8.90 7.63 -2.64
C MET A 112 8.23 7.68 -4.00
N LYS A 113 7.66 8.83 -4.37
CA LYS A 113 7.05 9.04 -5.68
C LYS A 113 8.04 8.79 -6.82
N GLN A 114 9.26 9.33 -6.69
CA GLN A 114 10.29 9.13 -7.72
C GLN A 114 10.69 7.66 -7.86
N ILE A 115 10.85 6.96 -6.74
CA ILE A 115 11.15 5.53 -6.75
C ILE A 115 10.03 4.75 -7.46
N LEU A 116 8.77 5.05 -7.14
CA LEU A 116 7.63 4.38 -7.77
C LEU A 116 7.56 4.65 -9.27
N VAL A 117 7.87 5.87 -9.71
CA VAL A 117 7.91 6.21 -11.14
C VAL A 117 9.03 5.45 -11.85
N ASP A 118 10.19 5.31 -11.21
CA ASP A 118 11.36 4.67 -11.79
C ASP A 118 11.23 3.16 -11.92
N GLU A 119 10.27 2.53 -11.22
CA GLU A 119 10.04 1.08 -11.26
C GLU A 119 9.25 0.61 -12.49
N ARG A 120 9.23 1.40 -13.55
CA ARG A 120 8.45 1.09 -14.76
C ARG A 120 8.76 -0.26 -15.38
N LEU A 121 9.99 -0.73 -15.30
CA LEU A 121 10.37 -2.04 -15.83
C LEU A 121 9.67 -3.17 -15.07
N TYR A 122 9.57 -3.03 -13.74
CA TYR A 122 8.84 -3.99 -12.93
C TYR A 122 7.36 -4.01 -13.32
N TYR A 123 6.76 -2.85 -13.54
CA TYR A 123 5.34 -2.76 -13.87
C TYR A 123 5.04 -3.47 -15.20
N ASP A 124 5.95 -3.41 -16.16
CA ASP A 124 5.77 -4.08 -17.44
C ASP A 124 5.70 -5.61 -17.31
N PHE A 125 6.25 -6.18 -16.24
CA PHE A 125 6.11 -7.60 -15.95
C PHE A 125 4.70 -7.98 -15.48
N LEU A 126 3.88 -7.01 -15.09
CA LEU A 126 2.51 -7.25 -14.65
C LEU A 126 1.52 -7.44 -15.81
N ARG A 127 1.97 -7.21 -17.04
CA ARG A 127 1.12 -7.36 -18.24
C ARG A 127 0.58 -8.80 -18.41
#